data_f2571c0e3e87f3b784844260f7d758e3
#
_entry.id   f2571c0e3e87f3b784844260f7d758e3
#
_cell.length_a   1.000
_cell.length_b   1.000
_cell.length_c   1.000
_cell.angle_alpha   90.00
_cell.angle_beta   90.00
_cell.angle_gamma   90.00
#
_symmetry.space_group_name_H-M   'P 1'
#
loop_
_entity.id
_entity.type
_entity.pdbx_description
1 polymer ?
#
loop_
_entity_poly.entity_id
_entity_poly.type
_entity_poly.pdbx_seq_one_letter_code
_entity_poly.pdbx_strand_id
1 'polypeptide(L)'
;MTSELRRSLGLFDAVVIGLGSMIGAGIFVALGPAAGAAGSGAGLLRALGLAAVVAYCNAMASARLAALYPASGGTYVYGRERLGPFWGHLAGWAFVVGKTASCSAMALAVGAYVWPGQAHAVAVAAVVALTAVNYRGVQKSALLTRVIVAVVLAVLAAVVVVSFGSGASEGEPFGGDVAAGGLLQAAGLLFFAFAGYARIATLGEEVRDPARTIPRAVPLALGITLAVYAAVAVAVLTVLGPASLAGSAAPLTDAARAAGASWLVPVVTVGAAVAALGSLLSLILGVSRTTFAMARDGYLPAGLAAVHPRFRVPHRAELAVGAVVAVVAATADVRGTIGFSSFGVLVYYGIANASAWTLGGRARPLAFVGLVGCAALALSLPLGSVLAGAGVVALGVVAYAVGRGRPVPPKG
;
A
#
# COMPACT_ATOMS: atom_id res chain seq x y z
N MET A 1 6.60 5.84 33.84
CA MET A 1 7.81 5.91 33.01
C MET A 1 7.41 5.47 31.62
N THR A 2 7.24 6.40 30.70
CA THR A 2 7.01 6.12 29.27
C THR A 2 8.31 5.57 28.72
N SER A 3 8.35 4.28 28.36
CA SER A 3 9.52 3.70 27.70
C SER A 3 9.63 4.35 26.32
N GLU A 4 10.52 5.32 26.18
CA GLU A 4 10.89 5.87 24.87
C GLU A 4 11.48 4.75 24.01
N LEU A 5 11.03 4.65 22.76
CA LEU A 5 11.59 3.70 21.80
C LEU A 5 13.05 4.06 21.51
N ARG A 6 13.92 3.07 21.42
CA ARG A 6 15.34 3.30 21.15
C ARG A 6 15.53 3.74 19.71
N ARG A 7 15.99 4.97 19.48
CA ARG A 7 16.33 5.53 18.18
C ARG A 7 17.59 4.87 17.61
N SER A 8 17.43 3.72 16.98
CA SER A 8 18.56 2.92 16.47
C SER A 8 18.68 2.91 14.94
N LEU A 9 17.60 3.22 14.20
CA LEU A 9 17.54 3.10 12.75
C LEU A 9 18.24 4.27 12.04
N GLY A 10 19.12 3.94 11.08
CA GLY A 10 19.80 4.91 10.22
C GLY A 10 19.05 5.14 8.89
N LEU A 11 19.65 5.94 8.00
CA LEU A 11 19.13 6.21 6.66
C LEU A 11 18.94 4.90 5.86
N PHE A 12 19.95 4.03 5.88
CA PHE A 12 19.89 2.74 5.17
C PHE A 12 18.71 1.89 5.65
N ASP A 13 18.52 1.79 6.97
CA ASP A 13 17.41 1.02 7.54
C ASP A 13 16.05 1.58 7.15
N ALA A 14 15.90 2.91 7.20
CA ALA A 14 14.67 3.59 6.80
C ALA A 14 14.35 3.35 5.32
N VAL A 15 15.36 3.40 4.43
CA VAL A 15 15.21 3.08 3.00
C VAL A 15 14.79 1.62 2.81
N VAL A 16 15.48 0.66 3.45
CA VAL A 16 15.16 -0.78 3.31
C VAL A 16 13.76 -1.10 3.85
N ILE A 17 13.35 -0.49 4.97
CA ILE A 17 11.99 -0.64 5.49
C ILE A 17 10.97 -0.07 4.51
N GLY A 18 11.28 1.08 3.90
CA GLY A 18 10.46 1.68 2.86
C GLY A 18 10.33 0.79 1.62
N LEU A 19 11.45 0.27 1.11
CA LEU A 19 11.48 -0.69 0.00
C LEU A 19 10.66 -1.94 0.32
N GLY A 20 10.83 -2.52 1.51
CA GLY A 20 10.08 -3.70 1.94
C GLY A 20 8.57 -3.46 2.12
N SER A 21 8.16 -2.19 2.24
CA SER A 21 6.76 -1.82 2.29
C SER A 21 6.17 -1.48 0.92
N MET A 22 6.98 -1.07 -0.06
CA MET A 22 6.58 -0.77 -1.44
C MET A 22 6.78 -1.99 -2.35
N ILE A 23 7.97 -2.59 -2.35
CA ILE A 23 8.28 -3.78 -3.17
C ILE A 23 7.69 -5.03 -2.49
N GLY A 24 6.37 -5.06 -2.40
CA GLY A 24 5.55 -6.14 -1.87
C GLY A 24 4.66 -6.72 -2.97
N ALA A 25 3.44 -7.11 -2.62
CA ALA A 25 2.47 -7.68 -3.57
C ALA A 25 2.15 -6.77 -4.77
N GLY A 26 2.27 -5.43 -4.62
CA GLY A 26 1.81 -4.48 -5.61
C GLY A 26 2.39 -4.68 -7.01
N ILE A 27 3.72 -4.84 -7.13
CA ILE A 27 4.38 -5.04 -8.42
C ILE A 27 4.00 -6.37 -9.08
N PHE A 28 3.64 -7.37 -8.28
CA PHE A 28 3.26 -8.68 -8.77
C PHE A 28 1.84 -8.74 -9.34
N VAL A 29 0.92 -7.86 -8.92
CA VAL A 29 -0.50 -7.95 -9.30
C VAL A 29 -1.10 -6.68 -9.89
N ALA A 30 -0.50 -5.49 -9.71
CA ALA A 30 -1.12 -4.25 -10.17
C ALA A 30 -0.90 -3.99 -11.68
N LEU A 31 0.11 -4.60 -12.31
CA LEU A 31 0.44 -4.39 -13.71
C LEU A 31 -0.66 -4.85 -14.66
N GLY A 32 -1.28 -6.03 -14.42
CA GLY A 32 -2.36 -6.55 -15.25
C GLY A 32 -3.58 -5.62 -15.30
N PRO A 33 -4.23 -5.32 -14.14
CA PRO A 33 -5.34 -4.38 -14.09
C PRO A 33 -5.02 -2.99 -14.67
N ALA A 34 -3.79 -2.49 -14.44
CA ALA A 34 -3.36 -1.20 -14.97
C ALA A 34 -3.14 -1.24 -16.50
N ALA A 35 -2.58 -2.31 -17.05
CA ALA A 35 -2.44 -2.50 -18.50
C ALA A 35 -3.81 -2.53 -19.19
N GLY A 36 -4.78 -3.25 -18.60
CA GLY A 36 -6.15 -3.29 -19.10
C GLY A 36 -6.85 -1.92 -19.06
N ALA A 37 -6.53 -1.07 -18.10
CA ALA A 37 -7.06 0.29 -18.05
C ALA A 37 -6.34 1.23 -19.05
N ALA A 38 -5.02 1.12 -19.18
CA ALA A 38 -4.22 1.97 -20.06
C ALA A 38 -4.48 1.72 -21.55
N GLY A 39 -4.81 0.48 -21.93
CA GLY A 39 -5.05 0.08 -23.31
C GLY A 39 -3.79 -0.05 -24.19
N SER A 40 -2.65 0.46 -23.73
CA SER A 40 -1.37 0.43 -24.46
C SER A 40 -0.19 0.32 -23.51
N GLY A 41 0.93 -0.23 -24.01
CA GLY A 41 2.16 -0.33 -23.22
C GLY A 41 2.76 1.05 -22.91
N ALA A 42 2.77 1.96 -23.88
CA ALA A 42 3.19 3.35 -23.65
C ALA A 42 2.28 4.06 -22.62
N GLY A 43 0.97 3.79 -22.69
CA GLY A 43 0.00 4.29 -21.71
C GLY A 43 0.31 3.79 -20.30
N LEU A 44 0.62 2.51 -20.14
CA LEU A 44 0.99 1.91 -18.84
C LEU A 44 2.24 2.57 -18.24
N LEU A 45 3.28 2.81 -19.04
CA LEU A 45 4.51 3.47 -18.55
C LEU A 45 4.26 4.94 -18.17
N ARG A 46 3.46 5.67 -18.95
CA ARG A 46 3.06 7.05 -18.61
C ARG A 46 2.24 7.07 -17.31
N ALA A 47 1.32 6.10 -17.15
CA ALA A 47 0.53 5.94 -15.93
C ALA A 47 1.42 5.65 -14.71
N LEU A 48 2.46 4.82 -14.88
CA LEU A 48 3.45 4.55 -13.84
C LEU A 48 4.20 5.81 -13.41
N GLY A 49 4.64 6.63 -14.38
CA GLY A 49 5.28 7.92 -14.12
C GLY A 49 4.33 8.89 -13.38
N LEU A 50 3.07 8.98 -13.80
CA LEU A 50 2.07 9.82 -13.15
C LEU A 50 1.79 9.37 -11.72
N ALA A 51 1.62 8.06 -11.48
CA ALA A 51 1.46 7.50 -10.15
C ALA A 51 2.66 7.83 -9.24
N ALA A 52 3.89 7.75 -9.78
CA ALA A 52 5.11 8.08 -9.06
C ALA A 52 5.18 9.58 -8.69
N VAL A 53 4.76 10.48 -9.58
CA VAL A 53 4.70 11.93 -9.28
C VAL A 53 3.73 12.21 -8.12
N VAL A 54 2.52 11.64 -8.17
CA VAL A 54 1.55 11.81 -7.09
C VAL A 54 2.07 11.18 -5.79
N ALA A 55 2.67 9.99 -5.87
CA ALA A 55 3.29 9.33 -4.72
C ALA A 55 4.41 10.17 -4.11
N TYR A 56 5.26 10.81 -4.94
CA TYR A 56 6.31 11.71 -4.48
C TYR A 56 5.75 12.93 -3.75
N CYS A 57 4.74 13.58 -4.29
CA CYS A 57 4.08 14.73 -3.65
C CYS A 57 3.51 14.34 -2.27
N ASN A 58 2.78 13.24 -2.21
CA ASN A 58 2.19 12.71 -0.98
C ASN A 58 3.25 12.32 0.05
N ALA A 59 4.32 11.70 -0.41
CA ALA A 59 5.40 11.25 0.44
C ALA A 59 6.18 12.42 1.05
N MET A 60 6.44 13.47 0.27
CA MET A 60 7.09 14.69 0.75
C MET A 60 6.20 15.48 1.71
N ALA A 61 4.88 15.54 1.46
CA ALA A 61 3.91 16.11 2.40
C ALA A 61 3.93 15.34 3.74
N SER A 62 3.86 14.01 3.68
CA SER A 62 3.92 13.14 4.86
C SER A 62 5.25 13.25 5.61
N ALA A 63 6.38 13.31 4.91
CA ALA A 63 7.71 13.44 5.52
C ALA A 63 7.87 14.74 6.30
N ARG A 64 7.35 15.86 5.77
CA ARG A 64 7.38 17.16 6.47
C ARG A 64 6.50 17.17 7.70
N LEU A 65 5.31 16.59 7.61
CA LEU A 65 4.40 16.46 8.74
C LEU A 65 4.97 15.53 9.81
N ALA A 66 5.62 14.42 9.42
CA ALA A 66 6.29 13.51 10.33
C ALA A 66 7.48 14.16 11.05
N ALA A 67 8.22 15.06 10.39
CA ALA A 67 9.29 15.81 11.03
C ALA A 67 8.77 16.80 12.09
N LEU A 68 7.56 17.34 11.90
CA LEU A 68 6.93 18.27 12.83
C LEU A 68 6.16 17.54 13.94
N TYR A 69 5.55 16.40 13.62
CA TYR A 69 4.76 15.56 14.52
C TYR A 69 5.34 14.13 14.53
N PRO A 70 6.43 13.89 15.26
CA PRO A 70 7.13 12.59 15.26
C PRO A 70 6.37 11.46 15.97
N ALA A 71 5.11 11.69 16.37
CA ALA A 71 4.25 10.69 17.00
C ALA A 71 3.79 9.62 16.00
N SER A 72 3.61 8.39 16.47
CA SER A 72 2.99 7.32 15.70
C SER A 72 1.51 7.62 15.42
N GLY A 73 1.04 7.33 14.19
CA GLY A 73 -0.35 7.57 13.76
C GLY A 73 -0.48 8.23 12.38
N GLY A 74 0.60 8.79 11.83
CA GLY A 74 0.63 9.33 10.46
C GLY A 74 -0.44 10.40 10.23
N THR A 75 -1.12 10.36 9.09
CA THR A 75 -2.12 11.37 8.70
C THR A 75 -3.31 11.45 9.66
N TYR A 76 -3.62 10.40 10.42
CA TYR A 76 -4.62 10.48 11.48
C TYR A 76 -4.26 11.58 12.49
N VAL A 77 -3.00 11.65 12.91
CA VAL A 77 -2.48 12.69 13.79
C VAL A 77 -2.40 14.03 13.06
N TYR A 78 -1.82 14.04 11.86
CA TYR A 78 -1.61 15.27 11.09
C TYR A 78 -2.91 15.98 10.74
N GLY A 79 -3.94 15.22 10.30
CA GLY A 79 -5.27 15.74 10.03
C GLY A 79 -5.91 16.37 11.26
N ARG A 80 -5.79 15.69 12.42
CA ARG A 80 -6.33 16.19 13.69
C ARG A 80 -5.66 17.49 14.14
N GLU A 81 -4.34 17.54 14.10
CA GLU A 81 -3.56 18.68 14.60
C GLU A 81 -3.61 19.90 13.65
N ARG A 82 -3.76 19.67 12.35
CA ARG A 82 -3.70 20.75 11.34
C ARG A 82 -5.06 21.22 10.83
N LEU A 83 -6.03 20.30 10.72
CA LEU A 83 -7.34 20.56 10.12
C LEU A 83 -8.49 20.35 11.11
N GLY A 84 -8.21 19.74 12.26
CA GLY A 84 -9.17 19.49 13.32
C GLY A 84 -9.66 18.04 13.43
N PRO A 85 -10.41 17.71 14.51
CA PRO A 85 -10.78 16.33 14.87
C PRO A 85 -11.51 15.56 13.77
N PHE A 86 -12.39 16.22 13.01
CA PHE A 86 -13.13 15.60 11.90
C PHE A 86 -12.18 15.03 10.84
N TRP A 87 -11.21 15.83 10.41
CA TRP A 87 -10.25 15.42 9.36
C TRP A 87 -9.30 14.33 9.85
N GLY A 88 -8.92 14.37 11.14
CA GLY A 88 -8.18 13.26 11.74
C GLY A 88 -8.99 11.97 11.72
N HIS A 89 -10.25 11.99 12.18
CA HIS A 89 -11.12 10.82 12.11
C HIS A 89 -11.26 10.29 10.69
N LEU A 90 -11.55 11.17 9.73
CA LEU A 90 -11.75 10.77 8.33
C LEU A 90 -10.47 10.15 7.73
N ALA A 91 -9.30 10.70 8.04
CA ALA A 91 -8.01 10.11 7.63
C ALA A 91 -7.81 8.72 8.25
N GLY A 92 -8.05 8.57 9.56
CA GLY A 92 -7.94 7.27 10.24
C GLY A 92 -8.90 6.23 9.66
N TRP A 93 -10.16 6.62 9.42
CA TRP A 93 -11.18 5.78 8.81
C TRP A 93 -10.78 5.34 7.40
N ALA A 94 -10.42 6.29 6.53
CA ALA A 94 -9.98 6.01 5.16
C ALA A 94 -8.74 5.09 5.13
N PHE A 95 -7.81 5.27 6.09
CA PHE A 95 -6.65 4.39 6.26
C PHE A 95 -7.08 2.99 6.66
N VAL A 96 -7.88 2.82 7.70
CA VAL A 96 -8.31 1.51 8.20
C VAL A 96 -9.00 0.75 7.08
N VAL A 97 -9.99 1.35 6.42
CA VAL A 97 -10.77 0.68 5.38
C VAL A 97 -9.92 0.41 4.13
N GLY A 98 -9.21 1.41 3.61
CA GLY A 98 -8.38 1.27 2.42
C GLY A 98 -7.25 0.25 2.61
N LYS A 99 -6.60 0.24 3.78
CA LYS A 99 -5.52 -0.71 4.06
C LYS A 99 -6.03 -2.11 4.41
N THR A 100 -7.24 -2.26 4.94
CA THR A 100 -7.90 -3.57 5.07
C THR A 100 -8.10 -4.19 3.68
N ALA A 101 -8.57 -3.43 2.70
CA ALA A 101 -8.64 -3.87 1.31
C ALA A 101 -7.25 -4.18 0.71
N SER A 102 -6.22 -3.39 1.05
CA SER A 102 -4.84 -3.70 0.65
C SER A 102 -4.39 -5.07 1.19
N CYS A 103 -4.73 -5.41 2.44
CA CYS A 103 -4.43 -6.74 3.00
C CYS A 103 -5.10 -7.85 2.19
N SER A 104 -6.36 -7.66 1.80
CA SER A 104 -7.08 -8.65 0.97
C SER A 104 -6.44 -8.79 -0.42
N ALA A 105 -6.05 -7.69 -1.07
CA ALA A 105 -5.34 -7.74 -2.35
C ALA A 105 -3.99 -8.47 -2.25
N MET A 106 -3.24 -8.25 -1.14
CA MET A 106 -1.99 -8.97 -0.88
C MET A 106 -2.23 -10.47 -0.66
N ALA A 107 -3.27 -10.84 0.07
CA ALA A 107 -3.64 -12.23 0.27
C ALA A 107 -4.05 -12.92 -1.04
N LEU A 108 -4.87 -12.25 -1.86
CA LEU A 108 -5.26 -12.73 -3.20
C LEU A 108 -4.05 -12.87 -4.13
N ALA A 109 -3.05 -11.99 -4.02
CA ALA A 109 -1.79 -12.13 -4.74
C ALA A 109 -1.07 -13.44 -4.37
N VAL A 110 -1.01 -13.81 -3.08
CA VAL A 110 -0.47 -15.11 -2.66
C VAL A 110 -1.22 -16.25 -3.36
N GLY A 111 -2.55 -16.21 -3.35
CA GLY A 111 -3.38 -17.22 -3.97
C GLY A 111 -3.17 -17.34 -5.48
N ALA A 112 -3.11 -16.20 -6.19
CA ALA A 112 -2.93 -16.16 -7.63
C ALA A 112 -1.58 -16.75 -8.08
N TYR A 113 -0.52 -16.58 -7.29
CA TYR A 113 0.80 -17.12 -7.59
C TYR A 113 1.00 -18.55 -7.10
N VAL A 114 0.48 -18.91 -5.91
CA VAL A 114 0.74 -20.24 -5.30
C VAL A 114 -0.20 -21.29 -5.86
N TRP A 115 -1.49 -20.99 -5.95
CA TRP A 115 -2.51 -21.93 -6.43
C TRP A 115 -3.67 -21.19 -7.10
N PRO A 116 -3.54 -20.83 -8.39
CA PRO A 116 -4.55 -20.04 -9.11
C PRO A 116 -5.97 -20.62 -9.06
N GLY A 117 -6.09 -21.96 -9.15
CA GLY A 117 -7.39 -22.65 -9.11
C GLY A 117 -8.09 -22.60 -7.74
N GLN A 118 -7.38 -22.26 -6.67
CA GLN A 118 -7.88 -22.14 -5.30
C GLN A 118 -7.42 -20.80 -4.65
N ALA A 119 -7.30 -19.75 -5.47
CA ALA A 119 -6.70 -18.48 -5.03
C ALA A 119 -7.37 -17.89 -3.79
N HIS A 120 -8.70 -17.92 -3.71
CA HIS A 120 -9.46 -17.42 -2.57
C HIS A 120 -9.21 -18.25 -1.30
N ALA A 121 -9.18 -19.58 -1.41
CA ALA A 121 -8.93 -20.45 -0.26
C ALA A 121 -7.52 -20.25 0.30
N VAL A 122 -6.51 -20.15 -0.57
CA VAL A 122 -5.12 -19.85 -0.18
C VAL A 122 -5.02 -18.46 0.45
N ALA A 123 -5.71 -17.46 -0.10
CA ALA A 123 -5.74 -16.10 0.45
C ALA A 123 -6.33 -16.09 1.87
N VAL A 124 -7.47 -16.74 2.09
CA VAL A 124 -8.10 -16.85 3.43
C VAL A 124 -7.18 -17.58 4.41
N ALA A 125 -6.58 -18.69 4.00
CA ALA A 125 -5.63 -19.44 4.84
C ALA A 125 -4.43 -18.58 5.25
N ALA A 126 -3.87 -17.80 4.31
CA ALA A 126 -2.77 -16.87 4.59
C ALA A 126 -3.19 -15.79 5.60
N VAL A 127 -4.39 -15.20 5.45
CA VAL A 127 -4.91 -14.19 6.39
C VAL A 127 -5.08 -14.77 7.78
N VAL A 128 -5.69 -15.96 7.90
CA VAL A 128 -5.91 -16.61 9.20
C VAL A 128 -4.58 -16.94 9.87
N ALA A 129 -3.63 -17.52 9.12
CA ALA A 129 -2.31 -17.85 9.65
C ALA A 129 -1.56 -16.60 10.14
N LEU A 130 -1.53 -15.52 9.34
CA LEU A 130 -0.80 -14.29 9.71
C LEU A 130 -1.50 -13.52 10.83
N THR A 131 -2.83 -13.55 10.89
CA THR A 131 -3.58 -12.98 12.03
C THR A 131 -3.25 -13.73 13.31
N ALA A 132 -3.14 -15.06 13.27
CA ALA A 132 -2.73 -15.86 14.42
C ALA A 132 -1.29 -15.59 14.86
N VAL A 133 -0.37 -15.33 13.91
CA VAL A 133 1.02 -14.93 14.20
C VAL A 133 1.05 -13.56 14.89
N ASN A 134 0.33 -12.57 14.36
CA ASN A 134 0.22 -11.24 14.96
C ASN A 134 -0.42 -11.28 16.36
N TYR A 135 -1.48 -12.08 16.53
CA TYR A 135 -2.15 -12.28 17.82
C TYR A 135 -1.18 -12.75 18.92
N ARG A 136 -0.17 -13.56 18.57
CA ARG A 136 0.89 -13.99 19.48
C ARG A 136 1.97 -12.95 19.73
N GLY A 137 1.84 -11.77 19.12
CA GLY A 137 2.80 -10.66 19.30
C GLY A 137 4.11 -10.82 18.54
N VAL A 138 4.16 -11.71 17.56
CA VAL A 138 5.35 -11.89 16.72
C VAL A 138 5.51 -10.68 15.81
N GLN A 139 6.65 -10.01 15.92
CA GLN A 139 6.99 -8.86 15.09
C GLN A 139 8.08 -9.22 14.08
N LYS A 140 7.95 -8.67 12.88
CA LYS A 140 8.95 -8.81 11.83
C LYS A 140 10.20 -8.03 12.20
N SER A 141 11.34 -8.70 12.32
CA SER A 141 12.61 -8.05 12.61
C SER A 141 13.13 -7.23 11.41
N ALA A 142 13.96 -6.22 11.68
CA ALA A 142 14.61 -5.44 10.61
C ALA A 142 15.50 -6.35 9.74
N LEU A 143 16.17 -7.35 10.32
CA LEU A 143 16.97 -8.32 9.57
C LEU A 143 16.08 -9.14 8.61
N LEU A 144 14.95 -9.66 9.07
CA LEU A 144 14.02 -10.39 8.22
C LEU A 144 13.50 -9.52 7.08
N THR A 145 13.23 -8.24 7.35
CA THR A 145 12.85 -7.29 6.29
C THR A 145 13.95 -7.14 5.23
N ARG A 146 15.21 -6.99 5.65
CA ARG A 146 16.35 -6.90 4.72
C ARG A 146 16.49 -8.15 3.85
N VAL A 147 16.37 -9.34 4.45
CA VAL A 147 16.44 -10.61 3.72
C VAL A 147 15.30 -10.71 2.70
N ILE A 148 14.06 -10.42 3.11
CA ILE A 148 12.91 -10.45 2.19
C ILE A 148 13.11 -9.47 1.02
N VAL A 149 13.53 -8.23 1.29
CA VAL A 149 13.77 -7.24 0.24
C VAL A 149 14.86 -7.71 -0.73
N ALA A 150 15.97 -8.24 -0.21
CA ALA A 150 17.05 -8.75 -1.05
C ALA A 150 16.60 -9.92 -1.94
N VAL A 151 15.86 -10.88 -1.38
CA VAL A 151 15.31 -12.02 -2.13
C VAL A 151 14.33 -11.53 -3.22
N VAL A 152 13.40 -10.64 -2.88
CA VAL A 152 12.42 -10.12 -3.83
C VAL A 152 13.10 -9.33 -4.95
N LEU A 153 14.07 -8.47 -4.64
CA LEU A 153 14.84 -7.73 -5.66
C LEU A 153 15.63 -8.68 -6.56
N ALA A 154 16.21 -9.75 -6.03
CA ALA A 154 16.92 -10.76 -6.83
C ALA A 154 15.94 -11.48 -7.78
N VAL A 155 14.74 -11.85 -7.31
CA VAL A 155 13.71 -12.46 -8.14
C VAL A 155 13.25 -11.51 -9.25
N LEU A 156 12.98 -10.24 -8.94
CA LEU A 156 12.59 -9.24 -9.94
C LEU A 156 13.70 -9.00 -10.96
N ALA A 157 14.96 -8.91 -10.50
CA ALA A 157 16.12 -8.80 -11.39
C ALA A 157 16.24 -10.02 -12.31
N ALA A 158 16.03 -11.22 -11.80
CA ALA A 158 16.05 -12.45 -12.62
C ALA A 158 14.97 -12.42 -13.71
N VAL A 159 13.73 -12.00 -13.38
CA VAL A 159 12.66 -11.83 -14.36
C VAL A 159 13.06 -10.82 -15.44
N VAL A 160 13.60 -9.66 -15.05
CA VAL A 160 14.04 -8.61 -15.98
C VAL A 160 15.13 -9.12 -16.92
N VAL A 161 16.18 -9.76 -16.37
CA VAL A 161 17.30 -10.29 -17.15
C VAL A 161 16.84 -11.37 -18.13
N VAL A 162 16.00 -12.30 -17.69
CA VAL A 162 15.49 -13.38 -18.53
C VAL A 162 14.55 -12.84 -19.61
N SER A 163 13.67 -11.89 -19.28
CA SER A 163 12.77 -11.29 -20.27
C SER A 163 13.53 -10.58 -21.39
N PHE A 164 14.56 -9.80 -21.07
CA PHE A 164 15.38 -9.14 -22.10
C PHE A 164 16.34 -10.10 -22.84
N GLY A 165 16.82 -11.13 -22.15
CA GLY A 165 17.75 -12.13 -22.73
C GLY A 165 17.08 -13.16 -23.64
N SER A 166 15.77 -13.33 -23.54
CA SER A 166 15.03 -14.33 -24.32
C SER A 166 14.89 -13.98 -25.80
N GLY A 167 14.98 -12.70 -26.18
CA GLY A 167 14.63 -12.22 -27.52
C GLY A 167 13.15 -12.41 -27.87
N ALA A 168 12.34 -12.95 -26.98
CA ALA A 168 10.91 -13.11 -27.17
C ALA A 168 10.22 -11.74 -27.14
N SER A 169 9.37 -11.47 -28.11
CA SER A 169 8.52 -10.27 -28.14
C SER A 169 7.19 -10.64 -28.76
N GLU A 170 6.12 -10.41 -28.05
CA GLU A 170 4.77 -10.52 -28.60
C GLU A 170 4.28 -9.17 -29.13
N GLY A 171 4.20 -9.04 -30.46
CA GLY A 171 3.66 -7.87 -31.14
C GLY A 171 4.44 -6.57 -30.89
N GLU A 172 3.70 -5.46 -30.77
CA GLU A 172 4.24 -4.15 -30.42
C GLU A 172 4.13 -3.90 -28.91
N PRO A 173 5.22 -4.07 -28.11
CA PRO A 173 5.17 -3.94 -26.64
C PRO A 173 4.65 -2.59 -26.16
N PHE A 174 4.87 -1.55 -26.94
CA PHE A 174 4.48 -0.17 -26.62
C PHE A 174 3.34 0.35 -27.49
N GLY A 175 2.81 -0.49 -28.39
CA GLY A 175 1.68 -0.17 -29.27
C GLY A 175 0.35 -0.11 -28.55
N GLY A 176 -0.71 0.18 -29.34
CA GLY A 176 -2.08 0.32 -28.88
C GLY A 176 -2.49 1.77 -28.60
N ASP A 177 -3.79 2.02 -28.69
CA ASP A 177 -4.37 3.34 -28.43
C ASP A 177 -4.58 3.53 -26.91
N VAL A 178 -4.27 4.73 -26.42
CA VAL A 178 -4.56 5.08 -25.03
C VAL A 178 -6.06 5.28 -24.88
N ALA A 179 -6.70 4.46 -24.06
CA ALA A 179 -8.12 4.58 -23.80
C ALA A 179 -8.45 5.96 -23.17
N ALA A 180 -9.57 6.57 -23.57
CA ALA A 180 -10.02 7.84 -22.99
C ALA A 180 -10.23 7.69 -21.49
N GLY A 181 -9.51 8.49 -20.67
CA GLY A 181 -9.48 8.38 -19.22
C GLY A 181 -8.66 7.20 -18.67
N GLY A 182 -8.22 6.26 -19.52
CA GLY A 182 -7.49 5.07 -19.12
C GLY A 182 -6.14 5.36 -18.44
N LEU A 183 -5.47 6.43 -18.85
CA LEU A 183 -4.20 6.86 -18.24
C LEU A 183 -4.33 7.16 -16.74
N LEU A 184 -5.33 7.94 -16.37
CA LEU A 184 -5.58 8.30 -14.96
C LEU A 184 -6.05 7.09 -14.16
N GLN A 185 -6.89 6.25 -14.75
CA GLN A 185 -7.36 5.02 -14.10
C GLN A 185 -6.20 4.04 -13.85
N ALA A 186 -5.35 3.82 -14.85
CA ALA A 186 -4.15 2.99 -14.71
C ALA A 186 -3.20 3.55 -13.64
N ALA A 187 -2.98 4.87 -13.63
CA ALA A 187 -2.16 5.52 -12.59
C ALA A 187 -2.77 5.34 -11.19
N GLY A 188 -4.09 5.44 -11.04
CA GLY A 188 -4.79 5.19 -9.78
C GLY A 188 -4.64 3.74 -9.30
N LEU A 189 -4.70 2.77 -10.21
CA LEU A 189 -4.46 1.35 -9.89
C LEU A 189 -2.99 1.08 -9.53
N LEU A 190 -2.03 1.67 -10.28
CA LEU A 190 -0.60 1.55 -9.98
C LEU A 190 -0.19 2.26 -8.69
N PHE A 191 -0.94 3.28 -8.26
CA PHE A 191 -0.70 3.96 -7.01
C PHE A 191 -0.73 3.01 -5.81
N PHE A 192 -1.52 1.93 -5.87
CA PHE A 192 -1.52 0.85 -4.88
C PHE A 192 -0.12 0.34 -4.57
N ALA A 193 0.71 0.13 -5.60
CA ALA A 193 2.06 -0.41 -5.45
C ALA A 193 3.02 0.57 -4.75
N PHE A 194 2.81 1.88 -4.90
CA PHE A 194 3.63 2.90 -4.24
C PHE A 194 3.22 3.20 -2.79
N ALA A 195 2.00 2.88 -2.38
CA ALA A 195 1.41 3.35 -1.12
C ALA A 195 2.09 2.86 0.18
N GLY A 196 3.22 2.13 0.06
CA GLY A 196 4.03 1.66 1.18
C GLY A 196 4.96 2.72 1.80
N TYR A 197 5.27 3.83 1.12
CA TYR A 197 6.19 4.86 1.62
C TYR A 197 5.73 5.50 2.94
N ALA A 198 4.43 5.49 3.25
CA ALA A 198 3.90 5.96 4.53
C ALA A 198 4.58 5.28 5.73
N ARG A 199 5.08 4.06 5.56
CA ARG A 199 5.81 3.36 6.61
C ARG A 199 7.06 4.12 7.06
N ILE A 200 7.77 4.77 6.15
CA ILE A 200 8.95 5.59 6.48
C ILE A 200 8.53 6.78 7.36
N ALA A 201 7.42 7.45 7.03
CA ALA A 201 6.92 8.59 7.78
C ALA A 201 6.48 8.21 9.21
N THR A 202 6.12 6.94 9.47
CA THR A 202 5.74 6.47 10.81
C THR A 202 6.91 6.02 11.67
N LEU A 203 8.16 6.07 11.16
CA LEU A 203 9.38 5.68 11.89
C LEU A 203 9.97 6.79 12.76
N GLY A 204 9.27 7.91 12.97
CA GLY A 204 9.78 9.09 13.66
C GLY A 204 10.33 8.83 15.07
N GLU A 205 9.77 7.84 15.77
CA GLU A 205 10.20 7.45 17.12
C GLU A 205 11.40 6.46 17.12
N GLU A 206 11.68 5.78 15.98
CA GLU A 206 12.69 4.72 15.88
C GLU A 206 13.96 5.17 15.14
N VAL A 207 13.87 6.23 14.33
CA VAL A 207 14.95 6.73 13.46
C VAL A 207 15.82 7.74 14.19
N ARG A 208 17.15 7.65 13.97
CA ARG A 208 18.11 8.67 14.41
C ARG A 208 17.91 9.93 13.57
N ASP A 209 17.81 11.09 14.23
CA ASP A 209 17.59 12.40 13.60
C ASP A 209 16.45 12.36 12.55
N PRO A 210 15.18 12.16 12.98
CA PRO A 210 14.06 11.97 12.08
C PRO A 210 13.85 13.18 11.14
N ALA A 211 14.17 14.38 11.59
CA ALA A 211 14.04 15.61 10.80
C ALA A 211 14.94 15.63 9.56
N ARG A 212 16.07 14.93 9.58
CA ARG A 212 16.99 14.82 8.44
C ARG A 212 16.85 13.49 7.70
N THR A 213 16.66 12.39 8.45
CA THR A 213 16.66 11.04 7.88
C THR A 213 15.40 10.76 7.07
N ILE A 214 14.20 11.11 7.59
CA ILE A 214 12.93 10.81 6.90
C ILE A 214 12.83 11.55 5.54
N PRO A 215 13.10 12.88 5.45
CA PRO A 215 13.06 13.59 4.16
C PRO A 215 14.06 13.11 3.11
N ARG A 216 15.12 12.40 3.51
CA ARG A 216 16.09 11.79 2.59
C ARG A 216 15.73 10.36 2.22
N ALA A 217 15.26 9.58 3.19
CA ALA A 217 14.89 8.17 2.98
C ALA A 217 13.70 8.02 2.03
N VAL A 218 12.71 8.90 2.13
CA VAL A 218 11.49 8.84 1.33
C VAL A 218 11.77 8.96 -0.17
N PRO A 219 12.41 10.04 -0.68
CA PRO A 219 12.67 10.17 -2.12
C PRO A 219 13.63 9.11 -2.64
N LEU A 220 14.61 8.67 -1.83
CA LEU A 220 15.54 7.62 -2.22
C LEU A 220 14.82 6.28 -2.38
N ALA A 221 13.99 5.89 -1.42
CA ALA A 221 13.22 4.65 -1.51
C ALA A 221 12.21 4.68 -2.67
N LEU A 222 11.53 5.81 -2.90
CA LEU A 222 10.63 5.99 -4.04
C LEU A 222 11.35 5.93 -5.38
N GLY A 223 12.52 6.56 -5.51
CA GLY A 223 13.34 6.54 -6.73
C GLY A 223 13.79 5.13 -7.09
N ILE A 224 14.28 4.37 -6.11
CA ILE A 224 14.66 2.96 -6.29
C ILE A 224 13.43 2.12 -6.68
N THR A 225 12.32 2.30 -6.00
CA THR A 225 11.06 1.59 -6.30
C THR A 225 10.58 1.89 -7.72
N LEU A 226 10.59 3.15 -8.15
CA LEU A 226 10.20 3.54 -9.50
C LEU A 226 11.11 2.91 -10.56
N ALA A 227 12.43 2.92 -10.34
CA ALA A 227 13.39 2.29 -11.25
C ALA A 227 13.13 0.77 -11.39
N VAL A 228 12.90 0.08 -10.28
CA VAL A 228 12.57 -1.35 -10.28
C VAL A 228 11.23 -1.60 -10.99
N TYR A 229 10.20 -0.81 -10.68
CA TYR A 229 8.89 -0.96 -11.29
C TYR A 229 8.89 -0.67 -12.79
N ALA A 230 9.63 0.34 -13.22
CA ALA A 230 9.80 0.66 -14.64
C ALA A 230 10.53 -0.48 -15.37
N ALA A 231 11.62 -0.98 -14.79
CA ALA A 231 12.37 -2.10 -15.38
C ALA A 231 11.50 -3.37 -15.52
N VAL A 232 10.75 -3.72 -14.47
CA VAL A 232 9.83 -4.86 -14.49
C VAL A 232 8.68 -4.64 -15.50
N ALA A 233 8.07 -3.45 -15.51
CA ALA A 233 6.97 -3.15 -16.43
C ALA A 233 7.42 -3.23 -17.90
N VAL A 234 8.60 -2.65 -18.22
CA VAL A 234 9.17 -2.74 -19.57
C VAL A 234 9.48 -4.18 -19.94
N ALA A 235 10.14 -4.94 -19.05
CA ALA A 235 10.50 -6.34 -19.30
C ALA A 235 9.26 -7.22 -19.55
N VAL A 236 8.24 -7.08 -18.71
CA VAL A 236 6.98 -7.85 -18.84
C VAL A 236 6.21 -7.45 -20.10
N LEU A 237 6.14 -6.15 -20.41
CA LEU A 237 5.51 -5.65 -21.65
C LEU A 237 6.22 -6.16 -22.90
N THR A 238 7.56 -6.22 -22.89
CA THR A 238 8.33 -6.71 -24.06
C THR A 238 7.97 -8.15 -24.38
N VAL A 239 7.78 -9.00 -23.36
CA VAL A 239 7.54 -10.43 -23.56
C VAL A 239 6.05 -10.77 -23.78
N LEU A 240 5.15 -10.15 -23.01
CA LEU A 240 3.71 -10.45 -23.04
C LEU A 240 2.89 -9.54 -23.98
N GLY A 241 3.40 -8.34 -24.23
CA GLY A 241 2.57 -7.29 -24.84
C GLY A 241 1.45 -6.78 -23.90
N PRO A 242 0.78 -5.67 -24.25
CA PRO A 242 -0.22 -5.05 -23.39
C PRO A 242 -1.50 -5.89 -23.24
N ALA A 243 -1.93 -6.61 -24.27
CA ALA A 243 -3.17 -7.38 -24.24
C ALA A 243 -3.07 -8.62 -23.34
N SER A 244 -2.01 -9.41 -23.49
CA SER A 244 -1.77 -10.60 -22.66
C SER A 244 -1.50 -10.21 -21.22
N LEU A 245 -0.77 -9.10 -20.97
CA LEU A 245 -0.56 -8.55 -19.65
C LEU A 245 -1.87 -8.15 -18.96
N ALA A 246 -2.79 -7.52 -19.69
CA ALA A 246 -4.10 -7.08 -19.16
C ALA A 246 -4.96 -8.25 -18.62
N GLY A 247 -4.83 -9.43 -19.24
CA GLY A 247 -5.54 -10.65 -18.85
C GLY A 247 -4.83 -11.47 -17.78
N SER A 248 -3.59 -11.15 -17.43
CA SER A 248 -2.78 -11.96 -16.52
C SER A 248 -3.09 -11.71 -15.05
N ALA A 249 -3.35 -12.79 -14.30
CA ALA A 249 -3.48 -12.78 -12.84
C ALA A 249 -2.12 -12.88 -12.13
N ALA A 250 -1.08 -13.42 -12.82
CA ALA A 250 0.26 -13.61 -12.31
C ALA A 250 1.33 -13.17 -13.35
N PRO A 251 1.41 -11.86 -13.67
CA PRO A 251 2.18 -11.32 -14.80
C PRO A 251 3.63 -11.78 -14.87
N LEU A 252 4.31 -11.90 -13.73
CA LEU A 252 5.73 -12.24 -13.72
C LEU A 252 6.00 -13.71 -14.01
N THR A 253 5.10 -14.63 -13.58
CA THR A 253 5.19 -16.05 -13.95
C THR A 253 4.83 -16.27 -15.41
N ASP A 254 3.86 -15.53 -15.92
CA ASP A 254 3.47 -15.62 -17.32
C ASP A 254 4.58 -15.06 -18.23
N ALA A 255 5.24 -13.96 -17.83
CA ALA A 255 6.41 -13.44 -18.52
C ALA A 255 7.57 -14.45 -18.52
N ALA A 256 7.85 -15.11 -17.39
CA ALA A 256 8.89 -16.13 -17.33
C ALA A 256 8.59 -17.33 -18.26
N ARG A 257 7.32 -17.76 -18.37
CA ARG A 257 6.90 -18.81 -19.32
C ARG A 257 7.06 -18.37 -20.77
N ALA A 258 6.57 -17.18 -21.12
CA ALA A 258 6.66 -16.64 -22.47
C ALA A 258 8.11 -16.38 -22.90
N ALA A 259 9.00 -16.04 -21.96
CA ALA A 259 10.44 -15.95 -22.19
C ALA A 259 11.13 -17.33 -22.31
N GLY A 260 10.42 -18.46 -22.31
CA GLY A 260 10.99 -19.80 -22.38
C GLY A 260 11.70 -20.26 -21.11
N ALA A 261 11.60 -19.51 -20.00
CA ALA A 261 12.30 -19.79 -18.75
C ALA A 261 11.37 -20.43 -17.69
N SER A 262 10.73 -21.54 -18.04
CA SER A 262 9.80 -22.25 -17.14
C SER A 262 10.47 -22.68 -15.81
N TRP A 263 11.79 -22.86 -15.78
CA TRP A 263 12.56 -23.11 -14.56
C TRP A 263 12.49 -21.96 -13.54
N LEU A 264 12.26 -20.72 -14.01
CA LEU A 264 12.16 -19.53 -13.15
C LEU A 264 10.77 -19.40 -12.49
N VAL A 265 9.75 -20.07 -13.02
CA VAL A 265 8.37 -19.97 -12.51
C VAL A 265 8.27 -20.31 -11.02
N PRO A 266 8.84 -21.41 -10.49
CA PRO A 266 8.82 -21.70 -9.06
C PRO A 266 9.51 -20.60 -8.22
N VAL A 267 10.61 -20.05 -8.72
CA VAL A 267 11.37 -18.98 -8.04
C VAL A 267 10.53 -17.71 -7.94
N VAL A 268 9.86 -17.32 -9.04
CA VAL A 268 8.95 -16.17 -9.08
C VAL A 268 7.76 -16.40 -8.15
N THR A 269 7.17 -17.60 -8.14
CA THR A 269 6.06 -17.96 -7.26
C THR A 269 6.43 -17.80 -5.79
N VAL A 270 7.58 -18.35 -5.38
CA VAL A 270 8.09 -18.24 -4.01
C VAL A 270 8.40 -16.77 -3.68
N GLY A 271 9.04 -16.03 -4.59
CA GLY A 271 9.35 -14.61 -4.42
C GLY A 271 8.10 -13.76 -4.23
N ALA A 272 7.07 -13.98 -5.04
CA ALA A 272 5.77 -13.30 -4.93
C ALA A 272 5.07 -13.62 -3.60
N ALA A 273 5.06 -14.90 -3.20
CA ALA A 273 4.48 -15.32 -1.93
C ALA A 273 5.19 -14.69 -0.74
N VAL A 274 6.53 -14.71 -0.71
CA VAL A 274 7.35 -14.10 0.34
C VAL A 274 7.12 -12.58 0.41
N ALA A 275 7.10 -11.89 -0.74
CA ALA A 275 6.83 -10.46 -0.82
C ALA A 275 5.44 -10.12 -0.27
N ALA A 276 4.42 -10.85 -0.72
CA ALA A 276 3.03 -10.61 -0.35
C ALA A 276 2.76 -10.95 1.13
N LEU A 277 3.21 -12.10 1.62
CA LEU A 277 3.06 -12.51 3.02
C LEU A 277 3.81 -11.56 3.98
N GLY A 278 5.04 -11.16 3.61
CA GLY A 278 5.82 -10.22 4.40
C GLY A 278 5.15 -8.84 4.52
N SER A 279 4.55 -8.35 3.44
CA SER A 279 3.79 -7.10 3.43
C SER A 279 2.46 -7.23 4.17
N LEU A 280 1.73 -8.33 3.97
CA LEU A 280 0.46 -8.63 4.61
C LEU A 280 0.59 -8.69 6.14
N LEU A 281 1.61 -9.40 6.67
CA LEU A 281 1.90 -9.48 8.10
C LEU A 281 2.07 -8.10 8.72
N SER A 282 2.90 -7.27 8.09
CA SER A 282 3.19 -5.92 8.57
C SER A 282 1.97 -5.00 8.49
N LEU A 283 1.16 -5.18 7.45
CA LEU A 283 0.02 -4.31 7.19
C LEU A 283 -1.18 -4.63 8.10
N ILE A 284 -1.49 -5.91 8.35
CA ILE A 284 -2.51 -6.31 9.34
C ILE A 284 -2.18 -5.69 10.69
N LEU A 285 -0.93 -5.78 11.13
CA LEU A 285 -0.49 -5.17 12.38
C LEU A 285 -0.66 -3.64 12.38
N GLY A 286 -0.31 -2.98 11.28
CA GLY A 286 -0.46 -1.52 11.13
C GLY A 286 -1.92 -1.06 11.20
N VAL A 287 -2.81 -1.75 10.48
CA VAL A 287 -4.26 -1.47 10.47
C VAL A 287 -4.86 -1.70 11.85
N SER A 288 -4.52 -2.82 12.49
CA SER A 288 -5.03 -3.16 13.84
C SER A 288 -4.62 -2.13 14.89
N ARG A 289 -3.39 -1.61 14.81
CA ARG A 289 -2.92 -0.54 15.70
C ARG A 289 -3.65 0.78 15.48
N THR A 290 -3.93 1.13 14.23
CA THR A 290 -4.72 2.34 13.92
C THR A 290 -6.17 2.18 14.38
N THR A 291 -6.78 1.01 14.14
CA THR A 291 -8.12 0.66 14.63
C THR A 291 -8.19 0.76 16.17
N PHE A 292 -7.19 0.23 16.86
CA PHE A 292 -7.06 0.33 18.31
C PHE A 292 -6.94 1.78 18.78
N ALA A 293 -6.10 2.59 18.13
CA ALA A 293 -5.93 4.00 18.47
C ALA A 293 -7.24 4.79 18.30
N MET A 294 -7.95 4.57 17.19
CA MET A 294 -9.25 5.20 16.94
C MET A 294 -10.31 4.75 17.96
N ALA A 295 -10.31 3.49 18.38
CA ALA A 295 -11.21 2.98 19.41
C ALA A 295 -10.90 3.59 20.79
N ARG A 296 -9.61 3.73 21.13
CA ARG A 296 -9.17 4.38 22.37
C ARG A 296 -9.53 5.87 22.40
N ASP A 297 -9.48 6.54 21.25
CA ASP A 297 -9.84 7.94 21.11
C ASP A 297 -11.39 8.13 20.97
N GLY A 298 -12.20 7.05 21.08
CA GLY A 298 -13.66 7.10 21.07
C GLY A 298 -14.32 7.16 19.69
N TYR A 299 -13.55 7.04 18.61
CA TYR A 299 -14.07 7.07 17.23
C TYR A 299 -14.56 5.70 16.72
N LEU A 300 -14.19 4.61 17.38
CA LEU A 300 -14.64 3.26 17.10
C LEU A 300 -15.14 2.59 18.38
N PRO A 301 -15.87 1.45 18.30
CA PRO A 301 -16.36 0.75 19.48
C PRO A 301 -15.27 0.48 20.51
N ALA A 302 -15.51 0.83 21.78
CA ALA A 302 -14.52 0.72 22.85
C ALA A 302 -13.99 -0.71 23.07
N GLY A 303 -14.77 -1.73 22.70
CA GLY A 303 -14.34 -3.13 22.72
C GLY A 303 -13.07 -3.41 21.88
N LEU A 304 -12.81 -2.63 20.81
CA LEU A 304 -11.62 -2.74 19.96
C LEU A 304 -10.37 -2.15 20.65
N ALA A 305 -10.50 -1.38 21.73
CA ALA A 305 -9.41 -0.86 22.52
C ALA A 305 -8.85 -1.86 23.57
N ALA A 306 -9.28 -3.12 23.52
CA ALA A 306 -8.82 -4.13 24.44
C ALA A 306 -7.40 -4.62 24.12
N VAL A 307 -6.52 -4.64 25.12
CA VAL A 307 -5.16 -5.19 25.04
C VAL A 307 -5.13 -6.59 25.68
N HIS A 308 -4.50 -7.54 25.00
CA HIS A 308 -4.36 -8.91 25.52
C HIS A 308 -3.43 -8.93 26.73
N PRO A 309 -3.83 -9.53 27.89
CA PRO A 309 -3.06 -9.45 29.12
C PRO A 309 -1.67 -10.11 29.01
N ARG A 310 -1.55 -11.21 28.28
CA ARG A 310 -0.30 -11.97 28.10
C ARG A 310 0.56 -11.45 26.97
N PHE A 311 -0.03 -11.26 25.77
CA PHE A 311 0.72 -10.94 24.56
C PHE A 311 0.91 -9.43 24.32
N ARG A 312 0.22 -8.58 25.08
CA ARG A 312 0.30 -7.11 25.00
C ARG A 312 0.01 -6.53 23.61
N VAL A 313 -0.87 -7.18 22.87
CA VAL A 313 -1.32 -6.78 21.52
C VAL A 313 -2.80 -6.37 21.52
N PRO A 314 -3.26 -5.53 20.58
CA PRO A 314 -4.66 -5.14 20.45
C PRO A 314 -5.50 -6.26 19.84
N HIS A 315 -5.64 -7.37 20.55
CA HIS A 315 -6.12 -8.66 20.04
C HIS A 315 -7.51 -8.59 19.39
N ARG A 316 -8.44 -7.78 19.94
CA ARG A 316 -9.79 -7.66 19.36
C ARG A 316 -9.76 -6.88 18.06
N ALA A 317 -8.94 -5.83 17.96
CA ALA A 317 -8.74 -5.11 16.72
C ALA A 317 -8.08 -6.00 15.65
N GLU A 318 -7.10 -6.82 16.02
CA GLU A 318 -6.45 -7.77 15.12
C GLU A 318 -7.41 -8.82 14.57
N LEU A 319 -8.22 -9.42 15.44
CA LEU A 319 -9.22 -10.40 15.03
C LEU A 319 -10.31 -9.77 14.13
N ALA A 320 -10.78 -8.57 14.48
CA ALA A 320 -11.78 -7.86 13.68
C ALA A 320 -11.23 -7.51 12.27
N VAL A 321 -10.02 -6.96 12.21
CA VAL A 321 -9.36 -6.64 10.93
C VAL A 321 -9.11 -7.94 10.15
N GLY A 322 -8.55 -8.98 10.77
CA GLY A 322 -8.31 -10.26 10.13
C GLY A 322 -9.58 -10.90 9.58
N ALA A 323 -10.69 -10.85 10.33
CA ALA A 323 -11.98 -11.37 9.88
C ALA A 323 -12.51 -10.62 8.64
N VAL A 324 -12.46 -9.27 8.65
CA VAL A 324 -12.88 -8.46 7.49
C VAL A 324 -11.99 -8.74 6.29
N VAL A 325 -10.67 -8.82 6.48
CA VAL A 325 -9.71 -9.16 5.40
C VAL A 325 -10.02 -10.53 4.81
N ALA A 326 -10.31 -11.53 5.65
CA ALA A 326 -10.63 -12.89 5.20
C ALA A 326 -11.93 -12.92 4.39
N VAL A 327 -12.99 -12.21 4.84
CA VAL A 327 -14.26 -12.11 4.10
C VAL A 327 -14.05 -11.45 2.75
N VAL A 328 -13.33 -10.32 2.69
CA VAL A 328 -13.05 -9.62 1.43
C VAL A 328 -12.20 -10.50 0.51
N ALA A 329 -11.18 -11.18 1.04
CA ALA A 329 -10.34 -12.10 0.27
C ALA A 329 -11.11 -13.33 -0.26
N ALA A 330 -12.17 -13.75 0.43
CA ALA A 330 -13.03 -14.86 -0.01
C ALA A 330 -14.01 -14.47 -1.13
N THR A 331 -14.40 -13.18 -1.21
CA THR A 331 -15.55 -12.75 -2.04
C THR A 331 -15.20 -11.75 -3.15
N ALA A 332 -14.11 -10.99 -3.01
CA ALA A 332 -13.73 -9.94 -3.93
C ALA A 332 -12.64 -10.39 -4.91
N ASP A 333 -12.60 -9.75 -6.07
CA ASP A 333 -11.51 -9.92 -7.04
C ASP A 333 -10.33 -8.98 -6.75
N VAL A 334 -9.16 -9.31 -7.30
CA VAL A 334 -7.92 -8.54 -7.09
C VAL A 334 -8.04 -7.11 -7.64
N ARG A 335 -8.64 -6.92 -8.83
CA ARG A 335 -8.75 -5.61 -9.48
C ARG A 335 -9.65 -4.66 -8.69
N GLY A 336 -10.83 -5.14 -8.27
CA GLY A 336 -11.77 -4.37 -7.46
C GLY A 336 -11.17 -4.01 -6.10
N THR A 337 -10.47 -4.97 -5.48
CA THR A 337 -9.80 -4.78 -4.18
C THR A 337 -8.67 -3.74 -4.27
N ILE A 338 -7.85 -3.78 -5.34
CA ILE A 338 -6.80 -2.77 -5.59
C ILE A 338 -7.45 -1.39 -5.81
N GLY A 339 -8.49 -1.29 -6.64
CA GLY A 339 -9.17 -0.03 -6.91
C GLY A 339 -9.77 0.60 -5.66
N PHE A 340 -10.51 -0.20 -4.89
CA PHE A 340 -11.09 0.27 -3.62
C PHE A 340 -10.03 0.68 -2.60
N SER A 341 -8.96 -0.10 -2.47
CA SER A 341 -7.82 0.23 -1.62
C SER A 341 -7.18 1.55 -2.04
N SER A 342 -6.91 1.73 -3.35
CA SER A 342 -6.34 2.97 -3.88
C SER A 342 -7.22 4.17 -3.56
N PHE A 343 -8.55 4.05 -3.71
CA PHE A 343 -9.47 5.13 -3.35
C PHE A 343 -9.31 5.57 -1.90
N GLY A 344 -9.41 4.63 -0.95
CA GLY A 344 -9.29 4.94 0.48
C GLY A 344 -7.94 5.56 0.84
N VAL A 345 -6.86 5.04 0.25
CA VAL A 345 -5.50 5.53 0.49
C VAL A 345 -5.27 6.90 -0.16
N LEU A 346 -5.85 7.17 -1.33
CA LEU A 346 -5.80 8.50 -1.97
C LEU A 346 -6.56 9.55 -1.15
N VAL A 347 -7.70 9.21 -0.56
CA VAL A 347 -8.41 10.08 0.39
C VAL A 347 -7.52 10.38 1.61
N TYR A 348 -6.90 9.36 2.20
CA TYR A 348 -5.96 9.51 3.30
C TYR A 348 -4.81 10.48 2.97
N TYR A 349 -4.18 10.33 1.79
CA TYR A 349 -3.11 11.23 1.37
C TYR A 349 -3.59 12.60 0.91
N GLY A 350 -4.81 12.71 0.40
CA GLY A 350 -5.46 14.00 0.15
C GLY A 350 -5.52 14.84 1.42
N ILE A 351 -5.92 14.22 2.56
CA ILE A 351 -5.92 14.88 3.87
C ILE A 351 -4.50 15.21 4.33
N ALA A 352 -3.50 14.36 4.05
CA ALA A 352 -2.09 14.67 4.35
C ALA A 352 -1.61 15.90 3.58
N ASN A 353 -1.92 16.00 2.28
CA ASN A 353 -1.58 17.16 1.47
C ASN A 353 -2.30 18.43 1.93
N ALA A 354 -3.59 18.34 2.24
CA ALA A 354 -4.35 19.46 2.81
C ALA A 354 -3.73 19.93 4.15
N SER A 355 -3.30 18.99 5.00
CA SER A 355 -2.57 19.29 6.24
C SER A 355 -1.22 19.95 5.96
N ALA A 356 -0.45 19.45 4.97
CA ALA A 356 0.83 20.02 4.58
C ALA A 356 0.69 21.41 3.94
N TRP A 357 -0.38 21.67 3.22
CA TRP A 357 -0.70 22.99 2.67
C TRP A 357 -0.74 24.08 3.75
N THR A 358 -1.24 23.76 4.93
CA THR A 358 -1.34 24.70 6.06
C THR A 358 0.03 25.05 6.67
N LEU A 359 1.12 24.32 6.33
CA LEU A 359 2.47 24.64 6.79
C LEU A 359 3.06 25.87 6.10
N GLY A 360 2.53 26.26 4.95
CA GLY A 360 2.99 27.43 4.20
C GLY A 360 4.30 27.22 3.46
N GLY A 361 4.87 28.33 2.98
CA GLY A 361 6.20 28.40 2.37
C GLY A 361 6.34 27.63 1.04
N ARG A 362 7.59 27.25 0.70
CA ARG A 362 7.95 26.54 -0.56
C ARG A 362 7.30 25.16 -0.72
N ALA A 363 6.61 24.66 0.31
CA ALA A 363 5.94 23.36 0.27
C ALA A 363 4.55 23.39 -0.37
N ARG A 364 3.91 24.56 -0.42
CA ARG A 364 2.53 24.69 -0.92
C ARG A 364 2.32 24.14 -2.33
N PRO A 365 3.13 24.48 -3.35
CA PRO A 365 2.90 23.94 -4.69
C PRO A 365 2.89 22.42 -4.73
N LEU A 366 3.82 21.78 -4.02
CA LEU A 366 3.92 20.32 -3.97
C LEU A 366 2.70 19.69 -3.29
N ALA A 367 2.24 20.27 -2.18
CA ALA A 367 1.02 19.82 -1.49
C ALA A 367 -0.24 20.03 -2.34
N PHE A 368 -0.31 21.10 -3.12
CA PHE A 368 -1.39 21.34 -4.08
C PHE A 368 -1.42 20.31 -5.18
N VAL A 369 -0.29 20.05 -5.83
CA VAL A 369 -0.18 19.02 -6.88
C VAL A 369 -0.55 17.65 -6.30
N GLY A 370 -0.09 17.32 -5.09
CA GLY A 370 -0.46 16.09 -4.39
C GLY A 370 -1.95 15.98 -4.10
N LEU A 371 -2.59 17.07 -3.65
CA LEU A 371 -4.02 17.11 -3.36
C LEU A 371 -4.86 16.91 -4.63
N VAL A 372 -4.55 17.68 -5.68
CA VAL A 372 -5.23 17.57 -6.99
C VAL A 372 -4.98 16.19 -7.60
N GLY A 373 -3.74 15.70 -7.55
CA GLY A 373 -3.39 14.36 -8.03
C GLY A 373 -4.16 13.26 -7.29
N CYS A 374 -4.26 13.33 -5.96
CA CYS A 374 -5.07 12.39 -5.18
C CYS A 374 -6.55 12.41 -5.61
N ALA A 375 -7.14 13.58 -5.77
CA ALA A 375 -8.53 13.71 -6.21
C ALA A 375 -8.73 13.17 -7.63
N ALA A 376 -7.86 13.58 -8.57
CA ALA A 376 -7.93 13.12 -9.96
C ALA A 376 -7.79 11.60 -10.07
N LEU A 377 -6.80 11.00 -9.43
CA LEU A 377 -6.62 9.55 -9.45
C LEU A 377 -7.78 8.81 -8.76
N ALA A 378 -8.26 9.29 -7.60
CA ALA A 378 -9.35 8.65 -6.88
C ALA A 378 -10.65 8.61 -7.70
N LEU A 379 -11.00 9.72 -8.36
CA LEU A 379 -12.21 9.84 -9.18
C LEU A 379 -12.10 9.10 -10.53
N SER A 380 -10.89 8.78 -10.99
CA SER A 380 -10.65 8.06 -12.24
C SER A 380 -10.58 6.54 -12.07
N LEU A 381 -10.62 6.02 -10.85
CA LEU A 381 -10.67 4.59 -10.56
C LEU A 381 -11.94 3.93 -11.17
N PRO A 382 -11.98 2.59 -11.28
CA PRO A 382 -13.19 1.90 -11.73
C PRO A 382 -14.41 2.37 -10.95
N LEU A 383 -15.53 2.65 -11.65
CA LEU A 383 -16.74 3.25 -11.05
C LEU A 383 -17.22 2.50 -9.80
N GLY A 384 -17.17 1.17 -9.81
CA GLY A 384 -17.53 0.37 -8.64
C GLY A 384 -16.65 0.66 -7.42
N SER A 385 -15.34 0.87 -7.63
CA SER A 385 -14.40 1.23 -6.58
C SER A 385 -14.65 2.64 -6.05
N VAL A 386 -14.99 3.59 -6.94
CA VAL A 386 -15.31 4.98 -6.56
C VAL A 386 -16.60 5.01 -5.74
N LEU A 387 -17.66 4.35 -6.21
CA LEU A 387 -18.96 4.33 -5.52
C LEU A 387 -18.86 3.63 -4.16
N ALA A 388 -18.23 2.47 -4.11
CA ALA A 388 -18.00 1.75 -2.85
C ALA A 388 -17.13 2.57 -1.88
N GLY A 389 -16.05 3.16 -2.39
CA GLY A 389 -15.15 4.01 -1.61
C GLY A 389 -15.85 5.27 -1.07
N ALA A 390 -16.59 5.97 -1.91
CA ALA A 390 -17.39 7.14 -1.51
C ALA A 390 -18.46 6.77 -0.47
N GLY A 391 -19.14 5.63 -0.66
CA GLY A 391 -20.12 5.12 0.32
C GLY A 391 -19.48 4.85 1.69
N VAL A 392 -18.31 4.23 1.70
CA VAL A 392 -17.59 3.95 2.95
C VAL A 392 -17.06 5.24 3.60
N VAL A 393 -16.59 6.22 2.81
CA VAL A 393 -16.21 7.54 3.33
C VAL A 393 -17.44 8.24 3.95
N ALA A 394 -18.59 8.20 3.28
CA ALA A 394 -19.85 8.73 3.81
C ALA A 394 -20.26 8.06 5.13
N LEU A 395 -20.12 6.73 5.25
CA LEU A 395 -20.31 6.02 6.51
C LEU A 395 -19.37 6.52 7.61
N GLY A 396 -18.12 6.83 7.29
CA GLY A 396 -17.18 7.44 8.24
C GLY A 396 -17.63 8.82 8.72
N VAL A 397 -18.19 9.64 7.82
CA VAL A 397 -18.76 10.96 8.17
C VAL A 397 -19.96 10.80 9.11
N VAL A 398 -20.88 9.88 8.81
CA VAL A 398 -22.04 9.58 9.66
C VAL A 398 -21.60 9.04 11.02
N ALA A 399 -20.63 8.11 11.05
CA ALA A 399 -20.09 7.58 12.30
C ALA A 399 -19.48 8.66 13.19
N TYR A 400 -18.79 9.65 12.60
CA TYR A 400 -18.28 10.80 13.32
C TYR A 400 -19.40 11.68 13.91
N ALA A 401 -20.43 11.96 13.12
CA ALA A 401 -21.55 12.77 13.55
C ALA A 401 -22.32 12.14 14.72
N VAL A 402 -22.56 10.82 14.65
CA VAL A 402 -23.23 10.04 15.70
C VAL A 402 -22.35 9.91 16.96
N GLY A 403 -21.03 9.75 16.77
CA GLY A 403 -20.05 9.61 17.86
C GLY A 403 -19.86 10.88 18.69
N ARG A 404 -20.10 12.08 18.13
CA ARG A 404 -20.00 13.36 18.85
C ARG A 404 -20.95 13.50 20.03
N GLY A 405 -22.03 12.73 20.08
CA GLY A 405 -22.98 12.72 21.20
C GLY A 405 -22.49 11.91 22.41
N ARG A 406 -21.34 11.24 22.36
CA ARG A 406 -20.81 10.45 23.48
C ARG A 406 -19.75 11.25 24.23
N PRO A 407 -19.89 11.45 25.56
CA PRO A 407 -18.85 12.11 26.34
C PRO A 407 -17.57 11.30 26.26
N VAL A 408 -16.46 11.97 25.89
CA VAL A 408 -15.11 11.37 25.96
C VAL A 408 -14.82 11.12 27.43
N PRO A 409 -14.52 9.89 27.87
CA PRO A 409 -14.14 9.64 29.25
C PRO A 409 -12.91 10.48 29.59
N PRO A 410 -12.84 11.08 30.79
CA PRO A 410 -11.69 11.86 31.22
C PRO A 410 -10.42 10.99 31.13
N LYS A 411 -9.36 11.59 30.58
CA LYS A 411 -8.03 10.96 30.56
C LYS A 411 -7.59 10.81 32.03
N GLY A 412 -7.66 9.58 32.55
CA GLY A 412 -7.06 9.21 33.81
C GLY A 412 -5.55 9.03 33.67
#